data_66544b457a861955b6a7625fa123573a
#
_entry.id   66544b457a861955b6a7625fa123573a
#
_cell.length_a   1.000
_cell.length_b   1.000
_cell.length_c   1.000
_cell.angle_alpha   90.00
_cell.angle_beta   90.00
_cell.angle_gamma   90.00
#
_symmetry.space_group_name_H-M   'P 1'
#
loop_
_entity.id
_entity.type
_entity.pdbx_description
1 polymer ?
#
loop_
_entity_poly.entity_id
_entity_poly.type
_entity_poly.pdbx_seq_one_letter_code
_entity_poly.pdbx_strand_id
1 'polypeptide(L)'
;MDTKVTDGDNLSKRLSLVSYAVFGIVIVIIVSSYFISMKIGDEVAVGISKPLDELKQRLRTFAQGDLEAPFPAVDSQDEIADMVGVAKNMAADLKTIISDSDKLLGKMAEGDYTVSSDMEDKYTGDFIGLLMAMRQMKTQMNDVMSHINEISSLVTAGSNNLAQAAQEIAEGAMDQSAAIEELQATFADITGGVEKTSEKLNDTYRIAQEYAEEADHSHTEMQGMVDVIGRINDTSKQIENIISEIEDIASQTNLLSLNAAIEAARAGEAGKGFAVVAGQIRSLSEQSAKAAVDTRQLIESAIAVSNEGNEAAERVSTSIEKVINGMKEVADSSQKLSEIAEEQAKAMEQAEAGINQISDVVQSNSANAEETSATSEELSAQAETMNELISKFILEKK
;
A
#
# COMPACT_ATOMS: atom_id res chain seq x y z
N MET A 1 -11.54 3.73 3.95
CA MET A 1 -11.09 5.11 4.24
C MET A 1 -12.07 6.16 3.72
N ASP A 2 -13.03 5.73 2.91
CA ASP A 2 -14.07 6.59 2.29
C ASP A 2 -15.24 7.02 3.19
N THR A 3 -15.40 6.43 4.36
CA THR A 3 -16.55 6.74 5.25
C THR A 3 -16.35 7.96 6.14
N LYS A 4 -15.13 8.46 6.34
CA LYS A 4 -14.86 9.66 7.15
C LYS A 4 -14.91 10.98 6.38
N VAL A 5 -14.77 10.94 5.05
CA VAL A 5 -14.83 12.14 4.21
C VAL A 5 -16.29 12.51 3.88
N THR A 6 -17.15 11.53 3.69
CA THR A 6 -18.59 11.73 3.45
C THR A 6 -19.35 12.24 4.67
N ASP A 7 -18.90 11.97 5.89
CA ASP A 7 -19.54 12.47 7.12
C ASP A 7 -19.27 13.97 7.35
N GLY A 8 -18.12 14.49 6.97
CA GLY A 8 -17.78 15.92 7.05
C GLY A 8 -18.64 16.80 6.12
N ASP A 9 -18.87 16.33 4.90
CA ASP A 9 -19.64 17.05 3.89
C ASP A 9 -21.15 17.06 4.20
N ASN A 10 -21.66 15.99 4.79
CA ASN A 10 -23.04 15.91 5.27
C ASN A 10 -23.30 16.76 6.53
N LEU A 11 -22.30 16.91 7.39
CA LEU A 11 -22.42 17.75 8.58
C LEU A 11 -22.46 19.24 8.22
N SER A 12 -21.66 19.70 7.26
CA SER A 12 -21.65 21.09 6.80
C SER A 12 -22.96 21.46 6.09
N LYS A 13 -23.53 20.56 5.27
CA LYS A 13 -24.85 20.74 4.62
C LYS A 13 -26.01 20.75 5.61
N ARG A 14 -25.94 19.97 6.67
CA ARG A 14 -26.97 19.99 7.74
C ARG A 14 -26.88 21.27 8.58
N LEU A 15 -25.68 21.80 8.86
CA LEU A 15 -25.49 23.05 9.59
C LEU A 15 -25.97 24.28 8.80
N SER A 16 -25.77 24.35 7.51
CA SER A 16 -26.31 25.43 6.67
C SER A 16 -27.82 25.36 6.54
N LEU A 17 -28.44 24.19 6.45
CA LEU A 17 -29.90 24.00 6.45
C LEU A 17 -30.55 24.41 7.76
N VAL A 18 -29.95 24.15 8.91
CA VAL A 18 -30.42 24.55 10.22
C VAL A 18 -30.32 26.06 10.39
N SER A 19 -29.28 26.73 9.90
CA SER A 19 -29.12 28.18 9.92
C SER A 19 -30.22 28.91 9.10
N TYR A 20 -30.55 28.44 7.91
CA TYR A 20 -31.63 29.00 7.09
C TYR A 20 -33.04 28.76 7.71
N ALA A 21 -33.26 27.63 8.36
CA ALA A 21 -34.54 27.35 9.05
C ALA A 21 -34.75 28.25 10.27
N VAL A 22 -33.70 28.52 11.04
CA VAL A 22 -33.76 29.44 12.20
C VAL A 22 -34.01 30.88 11.74
N PHE A 23 -33.40 31.35 10.66
CA PHE A 23 -33.65 32.65 10.08
C PHE A 23 -35.12 32.82 9.60
N GLY A 24 -35.69 31.79 8.97
CA GLY A 24 -37.09 31.75 8.53
C GLY A 24 -38.07 31.81 9.68
N ILE A 25 -37.80 31.13 10.79
CA ILE A 25 -38.64 31.13 11.99
C ILE A 25 -38.63 32.52 12.68
N VAL A 26 -37.49 33.19 12.75
CA VAL A 26 -37.36 34.55 13.32
C VAL A 26 -38.14 35.58 12.52
N ILE A 27 -38.15 35.54 11.21
CA ILE A 27 -38.96 36.44 10.34
C ILE A 27 -40.47 36.18 10.55
N VAL A 28 -40.88 34.94 10.66
CA VAL A 28 -42.31 34.59 10.92
C VAL A 28 -42.76 35.08 12.28
N ILE A 29 -41.94 35.01 13.33
CA ILE A 29 -42.25 35.53 14.67
C ILE A 29 -42.35 37.05 14.67
N ILE A 30 -41.50 37.76 13.97
CA ILE A 30 -41.53 39.25 13.87
C ILE A 30 -42.79 39.71 13.13
N VAL A 31 -43.16 39.04 12.04
CA VAL A 31 -44.37 39.36 11.26
C VAL A 31 -45.64 39.04 12.05
N SER A 32 -45.68 37.93 12.78
CA SER A 32 -46.85 37.58 13.63
C SER A 32 -47.00 38.51 14.83
N SER A 33 -45.91 38.97 15.47
CA SER A 33 -45.91 39.95 16.54
C SER A 33 -46.46 41.31 16.07
N TYR A 34 -46.08 41.74 14.87
CA TYR A 34 -46.61 42.95 14.27
C TYR A 34 -48.13 42.85 13.99
N PHE A 35 -48.62 41.73 13.47
CA PHE A 35 -50.03 41.50 13.21
C PHE A 35 -50.86 41.33 14.50
N ILE A 36 -50.30 40.70 15.52
CA ILE A 36 -50.95 40.55 16.83
C ILE A 36 -51.07 41.94 17.53
N SER A 37 -50.02 42.77 17.43
CA SER A 37 -50.08 44.15 17.99
C SER A 37 -51.13 45.01 17.30
N MET A 38 -51.33 44.81 15.98
CA MET A 38 -52.35 45.54 15.21
C MET A 38 -53.79 45.05 15.52
N LYS A 39 -53.96 43.75 15.78
CA LYS A 39 -55.29 43.16 16.09
C LYS A 39 -55.83 43.52 17.49
N ILE A 40 -54.92 43.68 18.45
CA ILE A 40 -55.30 44.08 19.82
C ILE A 40 -55.76 45.56 19.87
N GLY A 41 -55.22 46.42 18.98
CA GLY A 41 -55.63 47.81 18.85
C GLY A 41 -57.08 47.98 18.38
N ASP A 42 -57.56 47.11 17.48
CA ASP A 42 -58.89 47.19 16.90
C ASP A 42 -60.03 46.67 17.81
N GLU A 43 -59.77 45.70 18.71
CA GLU A 43 -60.85 45.14 19.62
C GLU A 43 -61.25 46.05 20.78
N VAL A 44 -60.34 46.98 21.17
CA VAL A 44 -60.67 47.92 22.29
C VAL A 44 -61.55 49.08 21.81
N ALA A 45 -61.62 49.33 20.51
CA ALA A 45 -62.26 50.52 19.95
C ALA A 45 -63.81 50.48 19.86
N VAL A 46 -64.49 49.38 20.15
CA VAL A 46 -65.91 49.20 19.78
C VAL A 46 -66.91 49.38 20.93
N GLY A 47 -66.52 49.75 22.13
CA GLY A 47 -67.35 49.58 23.30
C GLY A 47 -68.05 50.82 23.90
N ILE A 48 -67.76 52.05 23.49
CA ILE A 48 -68.36 53.20 24.27
C ILE A 48 -69.00 54.28 23.39
N SER A 49 -70.25 54.25 23.29
CA SER A 49 -71.10 55.26 22.65
C SER A 49 -71.81 56.10 23.63
N LYS A 50 -71.43 57.37 23.61
CA LYS A 50 -72.19 58.57 24.06
C LYS A 50 -72.59 58.68 25.51
N PRO A 51 -72.28 59.79 26.14
CA PRO A 51 -72.94 61.09 25.82
C PRO A 51 -72.09 62.36 25.79
N LEU A 52 -70.84 62.29 25.55
CA LEU A 52 -70.07 63.50 25.39
C LEU A 52 -69.28 63.46 24.09
N ASP A 53 -69.62 64.36 23.14
CA ASP A 53 -68.94 64.40 21.80
C ASP A 53 -67.43 64.65 21.91
N GLU A 54 -66.97 65.34 22.93
CA GLU A 54 -65.53 65.56 23.18
C GLU A 54 -64.84 64.27 23.66
N LEU A 55 -65.43 63.54 24.60
CA LEU A 55 -64.89 62.25 25.01
C LEU A 55 -64.91 61.26 23.86
N LYS A 56 -66.01 61.21 23.11
CA LYS A 56 -66.14 60.40 21.92
C LYS A 56 -65.11 60.83 20.87
N GLN A 57 -64.90 62.11 20.65
CA GLN A 57 -63.93 62.60 19.69
C GLN A 57 -62.50 62.27 20.15
N ARG A 58 -62.24 62.43 21.45
CA ARG A 58 -60.92 62.02 22.05
C ARG A 58 -60.75 60.51 22.01
N LEU A 59 -61.77 59.73 22.32
CA LEU A 59 -61.72 58.30 22.18
C LEU A 59 -61.59 57.84 20.72
N ARG A 60 -62.11 58.64 19.76
CA ARG A 60 -61.88 58.37 18.35
C ARG A 60 -60.40 58.59 17.92
N THR A 61 -59.79 59.71 18.38
CA THR A 61 -58.39 60.00 18.13
C THR A 61 -57.52 59.01 18.89
N PHE A 62 -57.90 58.62 20.10
CA PHE A 62 -57.25 57.56 20.87
C PHE A 62 -57.35 56.21 20.11
N ALA A 63 -58.54 55.90 19.59
CA ALA A 63 -58.72 54.69 18.74
C ALA A 63 -57.96 54.77 17.44
N GLN A 64 -57.51 55.93 16.95
CA GLN A 64 -56.68 56.17 15.82
C GLN A 64 -55.18 56.08 16.17
N GLY A 65 -54.84 55.82 17.45
CA GLY A 65 -53.46 55.68 17.93
C GLY A 65 -52.87 56.97 18.52
N ASP A 66 -53.61 58.06 18.56
CA ASP A 66 -53.12 59.25 19.23
C ASP A 66 -53.29 59.13 20.79
N LEU A 67 -52.20 58.78 21.41
CA LEU A 67 -52.05 58.60 22.85
C LEU A 67 -51.65 59.93 23.53
N GLU A 68 -51.27 60.95 22.76
CA GLU A 68 -50.75 62.20 23.34
C GLU A 68 -51.76 63.31 23.47
N ALA A 69 -52.78 63.36 22.64
CA ALA A 69 -53.81 64.39 22.72
C ALA A 69 -54.45 64.47 24.13
N PRO A 70 -54.65 65.71 24.65
CA PRO A 70 -55.19 65.87 26.01
C PRO A 70 -56.62 65.36 26.07
N PHE A 71 -57.00 64.74 27.16
CA PHE A 71 -58.37 64.42 27.47
C PHE A 71 -59.13 65.67 27.88
N PRO A 72 -60.46 65.77 27.60
CA PRO A 72 -61.24 66.91 27.97
C PRO A 72 -61.20 67.14 29.49
N ALA A 73 -61.07 68.38 29.85
CA ALA A 73 -61.20 68.75 31.28
C ALA A 73 -62.65 68.66 31.63
N VAL A 74 -62.99 67.80 32.63
CA VAL A 74 -64.34 67.65 33.15
C VAL A 74 -64.34 68.11 34.56
N ASP A 75 -65.09 69.20 34.81
CA ASP A 75 -65.22 69.83 36.14
C ASP A 75 -66.31 69.16 37.02
N SER A 76 -66.89 68.06 36.58
CA SER A 76 -67.88 67.29 37.33
C SER A 76 -67.25 66.20 38.20
N GLN A 77 -67.93 65.82 39.30
CA GLN A 77 -67.55 64.67 40.15
C GLN A 77 -68.49 63.47 39.91
N ASP A 78 -69.07 63.39 38.73
CA ASP A 78 -70.04 62.35 38.36
C ASP A 78 -69.35 61.18 37.60
N GLU A 79 -70.12 60.21 37.16
CA GLU A 79 -69.69 59.05 36.43
C GLU A 79 -68.97 59.45 35.17
N ILE A 80 -69.18 60.67 34.64
CA ILE A 80 -68.51 61.17 33.46
C ILE A 80 -67.05 61.59 33.79
N ALA A 81 -66.88 62.29 34.91
CA ALA A 81 -65.54 62.62 35.38
C ALA A 81 -64.74 61.38 35.73
N ASP A 82 -65.40 60.41 36.35
CA ASP A 82 -64.81 59.10 36.63
C ASP A 82 -64.46 58.36 35.31
N MET A 83 -65.40 58.38 34.37
CA MET A 83 -65.12 57.82 33.02
C MET A 83 -63.96 58.53 32.30
N VAL A 84 -63.92 59.89 32.37
CA VAL A 84 -62.78 60.65 31.79
C VAL A 84 -61.47 60.32 32.52
N GLY A 85 -61.54 60.24 33.86
CA GLY A 85 -60.41 59.89 34.72
C GLY A 85 -59.89 58.47 34.39
N VAL A 86 -60.78 57.50 34.34
CA VAL A 86 -60.46 56.13 33.96
C VAL A 86 -59.90 56.08 32.54
N ALA A 87 -60.51 56.77 31.56
CA ALA A 87 -60.03 56.83 30.19
C ALA A 87 -58.68 57.54 30.08
N LYS A 88 -58.41 58.58 30.83
CA LYS A 88 -57.12 59.26 30.90
C LYS A 88 -56.04 58.38 31.49
N ASN A 89 -56.34 57.71 32.60
CA ASN A 89 -55.44 56.78 33.24
C ASN A 89 -55.13 55.60 32.28
N MET A 90 -56.18 55.07 31.65
CA MET A 90 -56.02 54.03 30.62
C MET A 90 -55.09 54.47 29.46
N ALA A 91 -55.32 55.73 28.99
CA ALA A 91 -54.45 56.25 27.90
C ALA A 91 -53.04 56.49 28.41
N ALA A 92 -52.84 56.96 29.63
CA ALA A 92 -51.51 57.15 30.21
C ALA A 92 -50.77 55.83 30.43
N ASP A 93 -51.46 54.82 30.95
CA ASP A 93 -50.88 53.49 31.13
C ASP A 93 -50.57 52.83 29.80
N LEU A 94 -51.45 52.90 28.78
CA LEU A 94 -51.21 52.43 27.43
C LEU A 94 -50.05 53.18 26.79
N LYS A 95 -49.99 54.51 26.90
CA LYS A 95 -48.88 55.28 26.40
C LYS A 95 -47.52 54.78 26.99
N THR A 96 -47.53 54.56 28.28
CA THR A 96 -46.37 54.10 29.05
C THR A 96 -45.96 52.73 28.56
N ILE A 97 -46.91 51.78 28.45
CA ILE A 97 -46.65 50.43 27.99
C ILE A 97 -46.11 50.42 26.52
N ILE A 98 -46.76 51.21 25.64
CA ILE A 98 -46.35 51.30 24.24
C ILE A 98 -44.97 51.95 24.12
N SER A 99 -44.70 53.04 24.85
CA SER A 99 -43.39 53.70 24.84
C SER A 99 -42.26 52.81 25.38
N ASP A 100 -42.56 52.05 26.45
CA ASP A 100 -41.58 51.08 27.00
C ASP A 100 -41.35 49.93 26.04
N SER A 101 -42.45 49.41 25.45
CA SER A 101 -42.35 48.36 24.43
C SER A 101 -41.56 48.82 23.19
N ASP A 102 -41.81 50.05 22.72
CA ASP A 102 -41.09 50.66 21.60
C ASP A 102 -39.59 50.82 21.92
N LYS A 103 -39.28 51.31 23.13
CA LYS A 103 -37.90 51.41 23.62
C LYS A 103 -37.20 50.04 23.69
N LEU A 104 -37.87 49.03 24.24
CA LEU A 104 -37.34 47.69 24.37
C LEU A 104 -37.12 47.05 23.02
N LEU A 105 -38.12 47.06 22.12
CA LEU A 105 -38.06 46.50 20.80
C LEU A 105 -37.03 47.26 19.90
N GLY A 106 -36.98 48.60 20.05
CA GLY A 106 -35.99 49.42 19.38
C GLY A 106 -34.55 49.02 19.73
N LYS A 107 -34.31 48.86 21.05
CA LYS A 107 -33.00 48.39 21.53
C LYS A 107 -32.65 46.98 21.05
N MET A 108 -33.63 46.08 21.07
CA MET A 108 -33.44 44.73 20.53
C MET A 108 -33.19 44.76 19.03
N ALA A 109 -33.82 45.66 18.28
CA ALA A 109 -33.57 45.86 16.85
C ALA A 109 -32.16 46.43 16.57
N GLU A 110 -31.61 47.24 17.49
CA GLU A 110 -30.22 47.70 17.46
C GLU A 110 -29.24 46.60 17.86
N GLY A 111 -29.72 45.42 18.27
CA GLY A 111 -28.88 44.28 18.67
C GLY A 111 -28.60 44.20 20.18
N ASP A 112 -29.19 45.08 21.00
CA ASP A 112 -29.00 45.05 22.46
C ASP A 112 -30.07 44.17 23.11
N TYR A 113 -29.68 42.98 23.48
CA TYR A 113 -30.51 41.99 24.20
C TYR A 113 -30.28 41.97 25.71
N THR A 114 -29.59 42.98 26.27
CA THR A 114 -29.42 43.10 27.71
C THR A 114 -30.57 43.89 28.35
N VAL A 115 -31.36 44.59 27.54
CA VAL A 115 -32.42 45.48 27.99
C VAL A 115 -33.54 44.76 28.76
N SER A 116 -34.07 45.43 29.75
CA SER A 116 -35.24 45.02 30.54
C SER A 116 -36.18 46.21 30.76
N SER A 117 -37.45 45.94 30.98
CA SER A 117 -38.40 46.97 31.35
C SER A 117 -38.16 47.47 32.79
N ASP A 118 -38.07 48.78 32.94
CA ASP A 118 -38.04 49.42 34.26
C ASP A 118 -39.46 49.66 34.80
N MET A 119 -40.52 49.28 34.03
CA MET A 119 -41.95 49.58 34.33
C MET A 119 -42.82 48.28 34.35
N GLU A 120 -42.21 47.17 34.82
CA GLU A 120 -42.89 45.86 34.85
C GLU A 120 -44.25 45.89 35.63
N ASP A 121 -44.35 46.73 36.64
CA ASP A 121 -45.55 46.94 37.45
C ASP A 121 -46.69 47.51 36.61
N LYS A 122 -46.42 48.16 35.49
CA LYS A 122 -47.42 48.75 34.60
C LYS A 122 -48.04 47.72 33.65
N TYR A 123 -47.39 46.64 33.42
CA TYR A 123 -47.92 45.56 32.60
C TYR A 123 -48.87 44.66 33.39
N THR A 124 -50.11 45.11 33.47
CA THR A 124 -51.16 44.40 34.19
C THR A 124 -52.13 43.69 33.26
N GLY A 125 -52.89 42.71 33.78
CA GLY A 125 -53.86 41.97 32.97
C GLY A 125 -53.23 41.36 31.74
N ASP A 126 -53.80 41.54 30.57
CA ASP A 126 -53.37 40.97 29.29
C ASP A 126 -52.02 41.52 28.79
N PHE A 127 -51.59 42.70 29.31
CA PHE A 127 -50.28 43.27 28.97
C PHE A 127 -49.11 42.49 29.58
N ILE A 128 -49.32 41.65 30.59
CA ILE A 128 -48.35 40.78 31.17
C ILE A 128 -47.86 39.81 30.04
N GLY A 129 -48.78 39.35 29.17
CA GLY A 129 -48.44 38.49 28.01
C GLY A 129 -47.47 39.13 27.04
N LEU A 130 -47.62 40.47 26.80
CA LEU A 130 -46.72 41.22 25.94
C LEU A 130 -45.30 41.29 26.54
N LEU A 131 -45.20 41.64 27.84
CA LEU A 131 -43.91 41.69 28.53
C LEU A 131 -43.23 40.31 28.55
N MET A 132 -44.01 39.25 28.84
CA MET A 132 -43.46 37.87 28.82
C MET A 132 -42.98 37.46 27.42
N ALA A 133 -43.74 37.82 26.38
CA ALA A 133 -43.34 37.54 25.02
C ALA A 133 -42.02 38.24 24.62
N MET A 134 -41.88 39.53 25.01
CA MET A 134 -40.62 40.27 24.80
C MET A 134 -39.45 39.68 25.58
N ARG A 135 -39.67 39.28 26.83
CA ARG A 135 -38.65 38.57 27.64
C ARG A 135 -38.26 37.25 27.03
N GLN A 136 -39.24 36.46 26.60
CA GLN A 136 -38.99 35.18 25.97
C GLN A 136 -38.19 35.35 24.68
N MET A 137 -38.54 36.33 23.84
CA MET A 137 -37.79 36.65 22.61
C MET A 137 -36.35 37.06 22.93
N LYS A 138 -36.16 37.94 23.93
CA LYS A 138 -34.84 38.34 24.44
C LYS A 138 -33.99 37.10 24.84
N THR A 139 -34.56 36.24 25.70
CA THR A 139 -33.85 35.06 26.20
C THR A 139 -33.50 34.10 25.08
N GLN A 140 -34.47 33.82 24.19
CA GLN A 140 -34.20 32.90 23.04
C GLN A 140 -33.12 33.44 22.10
N MET A 141 -33.15 34.75 21.82
CA MET A 141 -32.13 35.37 20.97
C MET A 141 -30.74 35.32 21.63
N ASN A 142 -30.69 35.61 22.92
CA ASN A 142 -29.46 35.52 23.70
C ASN A 142 -28.88 34.10 23.68
N ASP A 143 -29.73 33.08 23.89
CA ASP A 143 -29.31 31.67 23.84
C ASP A 143 -28.83 31.27 22.44
N VAL A 144 -29.59 31.64 21.39
CA VAL A 144 -29.21 31.34 20.01
C VAL A 144 -27.86 31.98 19.66
N MET A 145 -27.68 33.28 19.97
CA MET A 145 -26.43 33.98 19.67
C MET A 145 -25.26 33.42 20.48
N SER A 146 -25.47 33.04 21.72
CA SER A 146 -24.45 32.38 22.54
C SER A 146 -24.04 31.04 21.97
N HIS A 147 -25.01 30.22 21.53
CA HIS A 147 -24.71 28.93 20.89
C HIS A 147 -23.99 29.09 19.55
N ILE A 148 -24.38 30.10 18.74
CA ILE A 148 -23.66 30.36 17.47
C ILE A 148 -22.20 30.77 17.75
N ASN A 149 -21.98 31.59 18.79
CA ASN A 149 -20.60 31.96 19.18
C ASN A 149 -19.77 30.75 19.63
N GLU A 150 -20.38 29.86 20.41
CA GLU A 150 -19.72 28.60 20.82
C GLU A 150 -19.39 27.71 19.63
N ILE A 151 -20.37 27.51 18.71
CA ILE A 151 -20.19 26.72 17.48
C ILE A 151 -19.10 27.33 16.60
N SER A 152 -19.11 28.67 16.43
CA SER A 152 -18.06 29.36 15.66
C SER A 152 -16.65 29.11 16.23
N SER A 153 -16.55 29.17 17.58
CA SER A 153 -15.28 28.85 18.24
C SER A 153 -14.85 27.40 18.04
N LEU A 154 -15.82 26.48 18.08
CA LEU A 154 -15.54 25.05 17.79
C LEU A 154 -15.15 24.82 16.34
N VAL A 155 -15.79 25.52 15.38
CA VAL A 155 -15.43 25.46 13.95
C VAL A 155 -14.01 26.00 13.74
N THR A 156 -13.67 27.15 14.35
CA THR A 156 -12.32 27.70 14.27
C THR A 156 -11.25 26.70 14.79
N ALA A 157 -11.50 26.13 15.96
CA ALA A 157 -10.58 25.15 16.55
C ALA A 157 -10.48 23.87 15.68
N GLY A 158 -11.62 23.38 15.17
CA GLY A 158 -11.67 22.24 14.27
C GLY A 158 -10.95 22.49 12.95
N SER A 159 -11.11 23.67 12.36
CA SER A 159 -10.43 24.09 11.13
C SER A 159 -8.92 24.17 11.32
N ASN A 160 -8.45 24.73 12.43
CA ASN A 160 -7.02 24.78 12.74
C ASN A 160 -6.42 23.37 12.88
N ASN A 161 -7.12 22.47 13.56
CA ASN A 161 -6.68 21.07 13.68
C ASN A 161 -6.65 20.38 12.32
N LEU A 162 -7.63 20.66 11.46
CA LEU A 162 -7.71 20.09 10.12
C LEU A 162 -6.58 20.62 9.21
N ALA A 163 -6.28 21.91 9.28
CA ALA A 163 -5.12 22.50 8.56
C ALA A 163 -3.80 21.88 9.02
N GLN A 164 -3.63 21.67 10.32
CA GLN A 164 -2.43 20.99 10.85
C GLN A 164 -2.34 19.54 10.36
N ALA A 165 -3.44 18.78 10.40
CA ALA A 165 -3.47 17.40 9.91
C ALA A 165 -3.18 17.33 8.40
N ALA A 166 -3.71 18.28 7.63
CA ALA A 166 -3.42 18.41 6.20
C ALA A 166 -1.92 18.67 5.95
N GLN A 167 -1.30 19.53 6.74
CA GLN A 167 0.15 19.77 6.66
C GLN A 167 0.95 18.49 6.95
N GLU A 168 0.57 17.72 7.97
CA GLU A 168 1.23 16.46 8.31
C GLU A 168 1.06 15.41 7.18
N ILE A 169 -0.10 15.38 6.51
CA ILE A 169 -0.33 14.52 5.34
C ILE A 169 0.56 14.96 4.17
N ALA A 170 0.69 16.26 3.91
CA ALA A 170 1.54 16.77 2.84
C ALA A 170 3.02 16.41 3.08
N GLU A 171 3.52 16.58 4.30
CA GLU A 171 4.88 16.17 4.68
C GLU A 171 5.07 14.65 4.53
N GLY A 172 4.12 13.86 5.01
CA GLY A 172 4.14 12.40 4.83
C GLY A 172 4.09 11.96 3.35
N ALA A 173 3.37 12.70 2.50
CA ALA A 173 3.35 12.45 1.06
C ALA A 173 4.69 12.75 0.39
N MET A 174 5.41 13.81 0.82
CA MET A 174 6.77 14.10 0.34
C MET A 174 7.76 13.00 0.74
N ASP A 175 7.71 12.53 1.98
CA ASP A 175 8.55 11.42 2.44
C ASP A 175 8.27 10.13 1.68
N GLN A 176 6.99 9.84 1.41
CA GLN A 176 6.57 8.70 0.60
C GLN A 176 7.05 8.83 -0.85
N SER A 177 7.04 10.04 -1.44
CA SER A 177 7.57 10.27 -2.79
C SER A 177 9.05 9.93 -2.88
N ALA A 178 9.85 10.37 -1.90
CA ALA A 178 11.27 10.04 -1.86
C ALA A 178 11.51 8.53 -1.71
N ALA A 179 10.72 7.84 -0.88
CA ALA A 179 10.79 6.38 -0.74
C ALA A 179 10.38 5.64 -2.04
N ILE A 180 9.41 6.17 -2.79
CA ILE A 180 9.00 5.62 -4.09
C ILE A 180 10.12 5.77 -5.11
N GLU A 181 10.81 6.91 -5.19
CA GLU A 181 11.96 7.09 -6.07
C GLU A 181 13.07 6.08 -5.76
N GLU A 182 13.37 5.83 -4.49
CA GLU A 182 14.36 4.83 -4.06
C GLU A 182 13.91 3.40 -4.43
N LEU A 183 12.61 3.10 -4.25
CA LEU A 183 12.04 1.82 -4.68
C LEU A 183 12.14 1.64 -6.19
N GLN A 184 11.82 2.64 -7.00
CA GLN A 184 11.92 2.57 -8.46
C GLN A 184 13.37 2.28 -8.90
N ALA A 185 14.35 2.96 -8.32
CA ALA A 185 15.76 2.69 -8.59
C ALA A 185 16.15 1.25 -8.20
N THR A 186 15.69 0.77 -7.05
CA THR A 186 15.95 -0.59 -6.58
C THR A 186 15.33 -1.64 -7.52
N PHE A 187 14.10 -1.41 -7.98
CA PHE A 187 13.44 -2.31 -8.93
C PHE A 187 14.12 -2.35 -10.28
N ALA A 188 14.61 -1.21 -10.78
CA ALA A 188 15.39 -1.14 -12.01
C ALA A 188 16.68 -1.96 -11.88
N ASP A 189 17.38 -1.86 -10.75
CA ASP A 189 18.59 -2.65 -10.48
C ASP A 189 18.29 -4.15 -10.38
N ILE A 190 17.22 -4.55 -9.72
CA ILE A 190 16.80 -5.95 -9.61
C ILE A 190 16.44 -6.49 -11.00
N THR A 191 15.67 -5.75 -11.79
CA THR A 191 15.28 -6.15 -13.16
C THR A 191 16.52 -6.37 -14.03
N GLY A 192 17.46 -5.42 -14.01
CA GLY A 192 18.74 -5.59 -14.73
C GLY A 192 19.57 -6.77 -14.21
N GLY A 193 19.49 -7.08 -12.91
CA GLY A 193 20.11 -8.27 -12.30
C GLY A 193 19.47 -9.58 -12.77
N VAL A 194 18.17 -9.64 -12.88
CA VAL A 194 17.41 -10.79 -13.37
C VAL A 194 17.71 -11.06 -14.85
N GLU A 195 17.77 -10.01 -15.69
CA GLU A 195 18.14 -10.13 -17.11
C GLU A 195 19.56 -10.72 -17.29
N LYS A 196 20.55 -10.18 -16.56
CA LYS A 196 21.92 -10.70 -16.57
C LYS A 196 21.99 -12.14 -16.07
N THR A 197 21.16 -12.50 -15.09
CA THR A 197 21.10 -13.87 -14.58
C THR A 197 20.55 -14.80 -15.64
N SER A 198 19.48 -14.43 -16.35
CA SER A 198 18.93 -15.20 -17.47
C SER A 198 19.95 -15.41 -18.59
N GLU A 199 20.68 -14.36 -18.97
CA GLU A 199 21.75 -14.46 -19.97
C GLU A 199 22.85 -15.46 -19.54
N LYS A 200 23.30 -15.38 -18.28
CA LYS A 200 24.29 -16.28 -17.71
C LYS A 200 23.83 -17.74 -17.65
N LEU A 201 22.57 -17.95 -17.35
CA LEU A 201 21.98 -19.29 -17.31
C LEU A 201 21.89 -19.90 -18.70
N ASN A 202 21.56 -19.13 -19.74
CA ASN A 202 21.59 -19.57 -21.14
C ASN A 202 23.00 -19.92 -21.57
N ASP A 203 24.00 -19.12 -21.22
CA ASP A 203 25.42 -19.44 -21.47
C ASP A 203 25.86 -20.73 -20.76
N THR A 204 25.45 -20.89 -19.48
CA THR A 204 25.78 -22.08 -18.69
C THR A 204 25.15 -23.34 -19.32
N TYR A 205 23.90 -23.25 -19.76
CA TYR A 205 23.19 -24.32 -20.46
C TYR A 205 23.94 -24.73 -21.70
N ARG A 206 24.36 -23.79 -22.58
CA ARG A 206 25.11 -24.05 -23.79
C ARG A 206 26.46 -24.70 -23.49
N ILE A 207 27.20 -24.16 -22.52
CA ILE A 207 28.52 -24.70 -22.13
C ILE A 207 28.37 -26.11 -21.56
N ALA A 208 27.36 -26.38 -20.75
CA ALA A 208 27.09 -27.71 -20.20
C ALA A 208 26.79 -28.73 -21.32
N GLN A 209 26.03 -28.34 -22.34
CA GLN A 209 25.80 -29.19 -23.51
C GLN A 209 27.07 -29.47 -24.29
N GLU A 210 27.88 -28.44 -24.58
CA GLU A 210 29.15 -28.59 -25.27
C GLU A 210 30.08 -29.55 -24.52
N TYR A 211 30.19 -29.43 -23.20
CA TYR A 211 31.00 -30.33 -22.38
C TYR A 211 30.41 -31.74 -22.28
N ALA A 212 29.12 -31.91 -22.31
CA ALA A 212 28.49 -33.23 -22.37
C ALA A 212 28.83 -33.94 -23.70
N GLU A 213 28.80 -33.23 -24.83
CA GLU A 213 29.15 -33.75 -26.13
C GLU A 213 30.64 -34.11 -26.20
N GLU A 214 31.54 -33.24 -25.71
CA GLU A 214 32.99 -33.50 -25.67
C GLU A 214 33.31 -34.70 -24.77
N ALA A 215 32.64 -34.84 -23.64
CA ALA A 215 32.78 -36.00 -22.77
C ALA A 215 32.25 -37.28 -23.44
N ASP A 216 31.16 -37.22 -24.20
CA ASP A 216 30.63 -38.37 -24.95
C ASP A 216 31.60 -38.83 -26.03
N HIS A 217 32.24 -37.86 -26.74
CA HIS A 217 33.34 -38.18 -27.68
C HIS A 217 34.52 -38.86 -26.97
N SER A 218 34.95 -38.32 -25.83
CA SER A 218 36.01 -38.89 -24.99
C SER A 218 35.64 -40.30 -24.48
N HIS A 219 34.37 -40.51 -24.15
CA HIS A 219 33.87 -41.86 -23.78
C HIS A 219 34.00 -42.85 -24.92
N THR A 220 33.65 -42.43 -26.13
CA THR A 220 33.79 -43.24 -27.35
C THR A 220 35.26 -43.60 -27.65
N GLU A 221 36.18 -42.64 -27.52
CA GLU A 221 37.63 -42.88 -27.69
C GLU A 221 38.16 -43.87 -26.63
N MET A 222 37.67 -43.74 -25.36
CA MET A 222 38.06 -44.66 -24.29
C MET A 222 37.57 -46.07 -24.55
N GLN A 223 36.35 -46.23 -25.08
CA GLN A 223 35.87 -47.57 -25.53
C GLN A 223 36.75 -48.15 -26.62
N GLY A 224 37.18 -47.31 -27.60
CA GLY A 224 38.14 -47.71 -28.60
C GLY A 224 39.50 -48.17 -28.02
N MET A 225 39.98 -47.49 -26.96
CA MET A 225 41.17 -47.85 -26.23
C MET A 225 40.99 -49.20 -25.52
N VAL A 226 39.89 -49.47 -24.86
CA VAL A 226 39.56 -50.77 -24.24
C VAL A 226 39.58 -51.87 -25.27
N ASP A 227 39.05 -51.68 -26.50
CA ASP A 227 39.09 -52.65 -27.60
C ASP A 227 40.53 -52.96 -28.07
N VAL A 228 41.38 -51.91 -28.25
CA VAL A 228 42.77 -52.04 -28.61
C VAL A 228 43.51 -52.80 -27.53
N ILE A 229 43.36 -52.51 -26.26
CA ILE A 229 44.03 -53.26 -25.19
C ILE A 229 43.58 -54.74 -25.19
N GLY A 230 42.29 -54.97 -25.39
CA GLY A 230 41.77 -56.33 -25.57
C GLY A 230 42.47 -57.11 -26.71
N ARG A 231 42.63 -56.48 -27.83
CA ARG A 231 43.35 -57.06 -28.98
C ARG A 231 44.81 -57.32 -28.66
N ILE A 232 45.50 -56.45 -27.93
CA ILE A 232 46.87 -56.64 -27.45
C ILE A 232 46.93 -57.88 -26.55
N ASN A 233 46.00 -58.00 -25.62
CA ASN A 233 45.87 -59.14 -24.70
C ASN A 233 45.74 -60.47 -25.50
N ASP A 234 44.81 -60.53 -26.47
CA ASP A 234 44.52 -61.67 -27.27
C ASP A 234 45.74 -62.05 -28.14
N THR A 235 46.44 -61.06 -28.75
CA THR A 235 47.68 -61.28 -29.52
C THR A 235 48.76 -61.79 -28.58
N SER A 236 48.94 -61.28 -27.42
CA SER A 236 49.94 -61.74 -26.42
C SER A 236 49.68 -63.20 -26.02
N LYS A 237 48.44 -63.62 -25.81
CA LYS A 237 48.07 -65.03 -25.57
C LYS A 237 48.38 -65.94 -26.72
N GLN A 238 48.22 -65.45 -28.00
CA GLN A 238 48.62 -66.20 -29.16
C GLN A 238 50.15 -66.39 -29.22
N ILE A 239 50.92 -65.30 -28.90
CA ILE A 239 52.36 -65.42 -28.79
C ILE A 239 52.80 -66.40 -27.69
N GLU A 240 52.12 -66.33 -26.51
CA GLU A 240 52.37 -67.30 -25.41
C GLU A 240 52.21 -68.73 -25.86
N ASN A 241 51.18 -69.05 -26.65
CA ASN A 241 51.02 -70.40 -27.26
C ASN A 241 52.17 -70.75 -28.22
N ILE A 242 52.58 -69.81 -29.10
CA ILE A 242 53.69 -70.02 -30.00
C ILE A 242 54.99 -70.26 -29.24
N ILE A 243 55.26 -69.52 -28.17
CA ILE A 243 56.46 -69.73 -27.32
C ILE A 243 56.41 -71.11 -26.65
N SER A 244 55.26 -71.57 -26.22
CA SER A 244 55.09 -72.96 -25.68
C SER A 244 55.43 -73.97 -26.73
N GLU A 245 55.03 -73.83 -28.00
CA GLU A 245 55.36 -74.70 -29.06
C GLU A 245 56.90 -74.68 -29.36
N ILE A 246 57.55 -73.52 -29.30
CA ILE A 246 59.01 -73.38 -29.48
C ILE A 246 59.76 -74.10 -28.35
N GLU A 247 59.29 -73.97 -27.08
CA GLU A 247 59.86 -74.77 -25.96
C GLU A 247 59.77 -76.27 -26.19
N ASP A 248 58.62 -76.74 -26.67
CA ASP A 248 58.43 -78.14 -26.98
C ASP A 248 59.37 -78.59 -28.11
N ILE A 249 59.51 -77.76 -29.19
CA ILE A 249 60.44 -78.01 -30.26
C ILE A 249 61.86 -78.03 -29.76
N ALA A 250 62.26 -77.05 -28.91
CA ALA A 250 63.60 -77.00 -28.33
C ALA A 250 63.86 -78.24 -27.43
N SER A 251 62.92 -78.68 -26.66
CA SER A 251 62.99 -79.88 -25.80
C SER A 251 63.12 -81.15 -26.67
N GLN A 252 62.29 -81.28 -27.69
CA GLN A 252 62.42 -82.43 -28.65
C GLN A 252 63.76 -82.42 -29.38
N THR A 253 64.26 -81.23 -29.82
CA THR A 253 65.54 -81.07 -30.50
C THR A 253 66.67 -81.45 -29.53
N ASN A 254 66.57 -81.08 -28.25
CA ASN A 254 67.54 -81.44 -27.23
C ASN A 254 67.56 -82.96 -27.02
N LEU A 255 66.39 -83.62 -26.96
CA LEU A 255 66.31 -85.09 -26.89
C LEU A 255 66.85 -85.80 -28.16
N LEU A 256 66.55 -85.27 -29.38
CA LEU A 256 67.06 -85.77 -30.63
C LEU A 256 68.58 -85.64 -30.72
N SER A 257 69.11 -84.51 -30.29
CA SER A 257 70.59 -84.27 -30.29
C SER A 257 71.27 -85.12 -29.23
N LEU A 258 70.68 -85.41 -28.10
CA LEU A 258 71.16 -86.33 -27.09
C LEU A 258 71.24 -87.81 -27.67
N ASN A 259 70.17 -88.22 -28.32
CA ASN A 259 70.11 -89.52 -28.96
C ASN A 259 71.18 -89.65 -30.08
N ALA A 260 71.35 -88.58 -30.90
CA ALA A 260 72.37 -88.49 -31.93
C ALA A 260 73.81 -88.57 -31.35
N ALA A 261 74.06 -87.86 -30.25
CA ALA A 261 75.30 -87.87 -29.52
C ALA A 261 75.64 -89.27 -28.94
N ILE A 262 74.61 -89.96 -28.40
CA ILE A 262 74.78 -91.34 -27.91
C ILE A 262 75.14 -92.30 -29.08
N GLU A 263 74.45 -92.20 -30.21
CA GLU A 263 74.71 -93.09 -31.34
C GLU A 263 76.04 -92.73 -32.02
N ALA A 264 76.42 -91.44 -32.06
CA ALA A 264 77.74 -90.99 -32.50
C ALA A 264 78.88 -91.55 -31.58
N ALA A 265 78.69 -91.60 -30.30
CA ALA A 265 79.62 -92.23 -29.35
C ALA A 265 79.71 -93.77 -29.54
N ARG A 266 78.58 -94.38 -29.89
CA ARG A 266 78.46 -95.83 -30.17
C ARG A 266 79.24 -96.26 -31.48
N ALA A 267 79.35 -95.31 -32.50
CA ALA A 267 80.07 -95.52 -33.72
C ALA A 267 81.59 -95.33 -33.57
N GLY A 268 82.11 -94.97 -32.45
CA GLY A 268 83.53 -94.86 -32.11
C GLY A 268 84.25 -93.79 -32.96
N GLU A 269 85.41 -94.11 -33.54
CA GLU A 269 86.23 -93.22 -34.34
C GLU A 269 85.46 -92.59 -35.54
N ALA A 270 84.60 -93.39 -36.19
CA ALA A 270 83.82 -92.94 -37.36
C ALA A 270 82.71 -91.90 -36.98
N GLY A 271 82.32 -91.86 -35.77
CA GLY A 271 81.29 -90.96 -35.29
C GLY A 271 81.72 -89.62 -34.68
N LYS A 272 83.04 -89.40 -34.55
CA LYS A 272 83.60 -88.19 -33.92
C LYS A 272 83.05 -86.85 -34.48
N GLY A 273 82.96 -86.72 -35.81
CA GLY A 273 82.41 -85.52 -36.47
C GLY A 273 80.88 -85.31 -36.12
N PHE A 274 80.14 -86.40 -36.12
CA PHE A 274 78.74 -86.38 -35.80
C PHE A 274 78.52 -86.06 -34.31
N ALA A 275 79.41 -86.52 -33.41
CA ALA A 275 79.28 -86.17 -31.95
C ALA A 275 79.49 -84.69 -31.68
N VAL A 276 80.41 -84.03 -32.43
CA VAL A 276 80.58 -82.54 -32.31
C VAL A 276 79.37 -81.83 -32.82
N VAL A 277 78.77 -82.20 -33.93
CA VAL A 277 77.54 -81.57 -34.46
C VAL A 277 76.36 -81.81 -33.52
N ALA A 278 76.20 -83.01 -33.00
CA ALA A 278 75.17 -83.34 -32.02
C ALA A 278 75.32 -82.49 -30.72
N GLY A 279 76.57 -82.29 -30.24
CA GLY A 279 76.87 -81.41 -29.13
C GLY A 279 76.51 -79.93 -29.38
N GLN A 280 76.82 -79.49 -30.62
CA GLN A 280 76.43 -78.11 -31.02
C GLN A 280 74.94 -77.92 -31.13
N ILE A 281 74.20 -78.90 -31.72
CA ILE A 281 72.72 -78.86 -31.81
C ILE A 281 72.11 -78.89 -30.39
N ARG A 282 72.64 -79.66 -29.43
CA ARG A 282 72.24 -79.71 -28.08
C ARG A 282 72.40 -78.35 -27.37
N SER A 283 73.55 -77.72 -27.52
CA SER A 283 73.81 -76.42 -26.96
C SER A 283 72.87 -75.36 -27.54
N LEU A 284 72.59 -75.41 -28.85
CA LEU A 284 71.64 -74.49 -29.52
C LEU A 284 70.21 -74.72 -29.04
N SER A 285 69.77 -75.95 -28.80
CA SER A 285 68.47 -76.29 -28.31
C SER A 285 68.27 -75.80 -26.83
N GLU A 286 69.34 -76.02 -26.01
CA GLU A 286 69.32 -75.47 -24.60
C GLU A 286 69.28 -73.96 -24.62
N GLN A 287 70.00 -73.26 -25.50
CA GLN A 287 69.91 -71.81 -25.65
C GLN A 287 68.52 -71.35 -26.14
N SER A 288 67.96 -72.09 -27.13
CA SER A 288 66.62 -71.82 -27.66
C SER A 288 65.51 -71.98 -26.56
N ALA A 289 65.60 -73.07 -25.77
CA ALA A 289 64.69 -73.28 -24.64
C ALA A 289 64.77 -72.15 -23.64
N LYS A 290 65.98 -71.68 -23.29
CA LYS A 290 66.16 -70.58 -22.38
C LYS A 290 65.58 -69.28 -22.94
N ALA A 291 65.89 -69.00 -24.24
CA ALA A 291 65.35 -67.81 -24.89
C ALA A 291 63.78 -67.81 -24.94
N ALA A 292 63.19 -69.00 -25.13
CA ALA A 292 61.75 -69.15 -25.12
C ALA A 292 61.13 -68.88 -23.71
N VAL A 293 61.80 -69.47 -22.66
CA VAL A 293 61.39 -69.17 -21.27
C VAL A 293 61.48 -67.66 -20.93
N ASP A 294 62.62 -67.02 -21.32
CA ASP A 294 62.84 -65.61 -21.10
C ASP A 294 61.75 -64.77 -21.87
N THR A 295 61.41 -65.18 -23.08
CA THR A 295 60.34 -64.53 -23.89
C THR A 295 58.94 -64.77 -23.26
N ARG A 296 58.70 -66.00 -22.82
CA ARG A 296 57.44 -66.29 -22.11
C ARG A 296 57.23 -65.30 -20.90
N GLN A 297 58.27 -65.12 -20.13
CA GLN A 297 58.17 -64.21 -18.95
C GLN A 297 57.85 -62.74 -19.35
N LEU A 298 58.42 -62.29 -20.52
CA LEU A 298 58.10 -61.01 -21.10
C LEU A 298 56.63 -60.90 -21.53
N ILE A 299 56.08 -61.96 -22.16
CA ILE A 299 54.73 -62.02 -22.66
C ILE A 299 53.78 -62.08 -21.48
N GLU A 300 54.01 -62.88 -20.41
CA GLU A 300 53.22 -62.90 -19.19
C GLU A 300 53.17 -61.51 -18.53
N SER A 301 54.33 -60.83 -18.50
CA SER A 301 54.39 -59.42 -18.04
C SER A 301 53.57 -58.48 -18.91
N ALA A 302 53.65 -58.63 -20.25
CA ALA A 302 52.82 -57.81 -21.14
C ALA A 302 51.32 -58.02 -20.96
N ILE A 303 50.86 -59.27 -20.74
CA ILE A 303 49.52 -59.64 -20.47
C ILE A 303 49.04 -58.95 -19.13
N ALA A 304 49.87 -59.05 -18.06
CA ALA A 304 49.61 -58.47 -16.81
C ALA A 304 49.44 -56.91 -16.91
N VAL A 305 50.38 -56.27 -17.62
CA VAL A 305 50.30 -54.78 -17.87
C VAL A 305 49.05 -54.39 -18.69
N SER A 306 48.74 -55.24 -19.74
CA SER A 306 47.51 -55.01 -20.53
C SER A 306 46.22 -55.12 -19.68
N ASN A 307 46.16 -56.10 -18.80
CA ASN A 307 45.00 -56.24 -17.89
C ASN A 307 44.89 -55.03 -16.94
N GLU A 308 46.00 -54.60 -16.37
CA GLU A 308 46.01 -53.38 -15.51
C GLU A 308 45.59 -52.12 -16.29
N GLY A 309 46.09 -52.01 -17.59
CA GLY A 309 45.64 -50.94 -18.47
C GLY A 309 44.17 -50.97 -18.79
N ASN A 310 43.61 -52.17 -19.02
CA ASN A 310 42.15 -52.34 -19.24
C ASN A 310 41.34 -51.91 -18.05
N GLU A 311 41.69 -52.34 -16.84
CA GLU A 311 41.02 -51.91 -15.64
C GLU A 311 41.11 -50.38 -15.41
N ALA A 312 42.25 -49.78 -15.72
CA ALA A 312 42.44 -48.35 -15.65
C ALA A 312 41.53 -47.62 -16.66
N ALA A 313 41.44 -48.10 -17.90
CA ALA A 313 40.61 -47.56 -18.96
C ALA A 313 39.10 -47.66 -18.60
N GLU A 314 38.66 -48.78 -18.04
CA GLU A 314 37.28 -48.95 -17.55
C GLU A 314 36.92 -47.96 -16.41
N ARG A 315 37.84 -47.77 -15.44
CA ARG A 315 37.65 -46.75 -14.39
C ARG A 315 37.54 -45.35 -14.99
N VAL A 316 38.34 -44.97 -15.96
CA VAL A 316 38.25 -43.68 -16.65
C VAL A 316 36.95 -43.57 -17.42
N SER A 317 36.55 -44.60 -18.17
CA SER A 317 35.27 -44.66 -18.90
C SER A 317 34.07 -44.39 -17.97
N THR A 318 34.04 -45.07 -16.83
CA THR A 318 33.00 -44.86 -15.78
C THR A 318 33.05 -43.43 -15.24
N SER A 319 34.22 -42.83 -15.10
CA SER A 319 34.36 -41.46 -14.63
C SER A 319 33.83 -40.44 -15.65
N ILE A 320 34.10 -40.68 -16.93
CA ILE A 320 33.57 -39.85 -18.02
C ILE A 320 32.05 -39.93 -18.11
N GLU A 321 31.48 -41.14 -17.94
CA GLU A 321 30.01 -41.30 -17.91
C GLU A 321 29.36 -40.49 -16.79
N LYS A 322 29.99 -40.43 -15.59
CA LYS A 322 29.53 -39.55 -14.51
C LYS A 322 29.62 -38.10 -14.89
N VAL A 323 30.66 -37.67 -15.63
CA VAL A 323 30.79 -36.28 -16.11
C VAL A 323 29.65 -35.95 -17.07
N ILE A 324 29.35 -36.84 -18.03
CA ILE A 324 28.25 -36.66 -19.00
C ILE A 324 26.93 -36.44 -18.27
N ASN A 325 26.63 -37.33 -17.31
CA ASN A 325 25.40 -37.23 -16.54
C ASN A 325 25.36 -35.96 -15.68
N GLY A 326 26.47 -35.59 -15.05
CA GLY A 326 26.57 -34.32 -14.30
C GLY A 326 26.37 -33.09 -15.17
N MET A 327 26.92 -33.06 -16.39
CA MET A 327 26.71 -31.95 -17.31
C MET A 327 25.26 -31.86 -17.81
N LYS A 328 24.58 -32.99 -18.02
CA LYS A 328 23.14 -33.01 -18.32
C LYS A 328 22.30 -32.45 -17.17
N GLU A 329 22.64 -32.79 -15.93
CA GLU A 329 21.97 -32.24 -14.74
C GLU A 329 22.19 -30.71 -14.60
N VAL A 330 23.40 -30.24 -14.93
CA VAL A 330 23.72 -28.80 -14.95
C VAL A 330 22.91 -28.09 -16.03
N ALA A 331 22.84 -28.65 -17.24
CA ALA A 331 22.03 -28.10 -18.32
C ALA A 331 20.53 -27.99 -17.92
N ASP A 332 19.97 -29.07 -17.40
CA ASP A 332 18.57 -29.15 -16.97
C ASP A 332 18.27 -28.11 -15.84
N SER A 333 19.18 -27.99 -14.88
CA SER A 333 19.08 -27.04 -13.80
C SER A 333 19.18 -25.59 -14.31
N SER A 334 20.07 -25.32 -15.25
CA SER A 334 20.22 -23.99 -15.86
C SER A 334 18.96 -23.57 -16.62
N GLN A 335 18.35 -24.52 -17.35
CA GLN A 335 17.10 -24.26 -18.06
C GLN A 335 15.95 -23.92 -17.09
N LYS A 336 15.78 -24.72 -16.01
CA LYS A 336 14.76 -24.46 -15.00
C LYS A 336 14.97 -23.11 -14.28
N LEU A 337 16.22 -22.77 -14.00
CA LEU A 337 16.53 -21.45 -13.41
C LEU A 337 16.28 -20.31 -14.39
N SER A 338 16.46 -20.53 -15.71
CA SER A 338 16.10 -19.52 -16.72
C SER A 338 14.59 -19.27 -16.76
N GLU A 339 13.78 -20.33 -16.65
CA GLU A 339 12.31 -20.21 -16.55
C GLU A 339 11.90 -19.42 -15.29
N ILE A 340 12.54 -19.69 -14.15
CA ILE A 340 12.32 -18.93 -12.90
C ILE A 340 12.72 -17.45 -13.07
N ALA A 341 13.83 -17.17 -13.77
CA ALA A 341 14.26 -15.81 -14.05
C ALA A 341 13.23 -15.05 -14.92
N GLU A 342 12.63 -15.71 -15.91
CA GLU A 342 11.56 -15.12 -16.71
C GLU A 342 10.30 -14.83 -15.87
N GLU A 343 9.93 -15.75 -14.96
CA GLU A 343 8.81 -15.49 -14.01
C GLU A 343 9.12 -14.33 -13.07
N GLN A 344 10.36 -14.22 -12.59
CA GLN A 344 10.80 -13.10 -11.78
C GLN A 344 10.74 -11.78 -12.56
N ALA A 345 11.16 -11.75 -13.82
CA ALA A 345 11.05 -10.55 -14.66
C ALA A 345 9.61 -10.07 -14.80
N LYS A 346 8.66 -10.99 -15.05
CA LYS A 346 7.23 -10.66 -15.10
C LYS A 346 6.69 -10.15 -13.75
N ALA A 347 7.15 -10.73 -12.64
CA ALA A 347 6.79 -10.25 -11.32
C ALA A 347 7.32 -8.83 -11.03
N MET A 348 8.53 -8.52 -11.54
CA MET A 348 9.10 -7.18 -11.45
C MET A 348 8.30 -6.15 -12.26
N GLU A 349 7.87 -6.47 -13.49
CA GLU A 349 6.98 -5.60 -14.28
C GLU A 349 5.67 -5.30 -13.56
N GLN A 350 5.07 -6.32 -12.93
CA GLN A 350 3.84 -6.12 -12.15
C GLN A 350 4.07 -5.25 -10.90
N ALA A 351 5.21 -5.44 -10.24
CA ALA A 351 5.56 -4.64 -9.08
C ALA A 351 5.86 -3.18 -9.44
N GLU A 352 6.53 -2.94 -10.59
CA GLU A 352 6.76 -1.60 -11.13
C GLU A 352 5.44 -0.89 -11.43
N ALA A 353 4.48 -1.59 -12.07
CA ALA A 353 3.14 -1.06 -12.29
C ALA A 353 2.43 -0.71 -10.97
N GLY A 354 2.59 -1.54 -9.93
CA GLY A 354 2.08 -1.27 -8.59
C GLY A 354 2.72 -0.03 -7.95
N ILE A 355 4.02 0.14 -8.08
CA ILE A 355 4.74 1.32 -7.58
C ILE A 355 4.26 2.60 -8.28
N ASN A 356 4.06 2.57 -9.59
CA ASN A 356 3.52 3.71 -10.32
C ASN A 356 2.12 4.09 -9.83
N GLN A 357 1.27 3.10 -9.53
CA GLN A 357 -0.04 3.34 -8.96
C GLN A 357 0.03 3.94 -7.54
N ILE A 358 1.00 3.51 -6.72
CA ILE A 358 1.25 4.11 -5.40
C ILE A 358 1.73 5.56 -5.56
N SER A 359 2.58 5.85 -6.54
CA SER A 359 3.04 7.20 -6.87
C SER A 359 1.87 8.14 -7.17
N ASP A 360 0.92 7.70 -8.01
CA ASP A 360 -0.30 8.46 -8.32
C ASP A 360 -1.14 8.76 -7.06
N VAL A 361 -1.26 7.78 -6.16
CA VAL A 361 -1.98 7.95 -4.88
C VAL A 361 -1.27 8.94 -3.98
N VAL A 362 0.06 8.88 -3.88
CA VAL A 362 0.85 9.82 -3.08
C VAL A 362 0.74 11.24 -3.61
N GLN A 363 0.79 11.42 -4.92
CA GLN A 363 0.58 12.73 -5.55
C GLN A 363 -0.84 13.25 -5.28
N SER A 364 -1.85 12.37 -5.36
CA SER A 364 -3.23 12.72 -4.99
C SER A 364 -3.37 13.10 -3.51
N ASN A 365 -2.65 12.42 -2.61
CA ASN A 365 -2.65 12.75 -1.18
C ASN A 365 -2.06 14.14 -0.94
N SER A 366 -0.98 14.51 -1.62
CA SER A 366 -0.39 15.85 -1.55
C SER A 366 -1.38 16.93 -2.01
N ALA A 367 -2.02 16.73 -3.18
CA ALA A 367 -3.01 17.65 -3.69
C ALA A 367 -4.24 17.78 -2.77
N ASN A 368 -4.73 16.65 -2.24
CA ASN A 368 -5.85 16.64 -1.29
C ASN A 368 -5.49 17.34 0.03
N ALA A 369 -4.25 17.22 0.48
CA ALA A 369 -3.77 17.91 1.67
C ALA A 369 -3.74 19.43 1.45
N GLU A 370 -3.24 19.91 0.30
CA GLU A 370 -3.26 21.32 -0.05
C GLU A 370 -4.69 21.86 -0.10
N GLU A 371 -5.61 21.14 -0.76
CA GLU A 371 -7.03 21.53 -0.84
C GLU A 371 -7.71 21.53 0.52
N THR A 372 -7.40 20.53 1.38
CA THR A 372 -7.92 20.44 2.75
C THR A 372 -7.41 21.61 3.60
N SER A 373 -6.14 21.98 3.48
CA SER A 373 -5.56 23.12 4.17
C SER A 373 -6.24 24.42 3.75
N ALA A 374 -6.38 24.67 2.45
CA ALA A 374 -7.07 25.84 1.92
C ALA A 374 -8.54 25.93 2.38
N THR A 375 -9.26 24.80 2.35
CA THR A 375 -10.65 24.73 2.85
C THR A 375 -10.72 25.00 4.34
N SER A 376 -9.75 24.56 5.11
CA SER A 376 -9.67 24.78 6.55
C SER A 376 -9.42 26.25 6.88
N GLU A 377 -8.55 26.92 6.12
CA GLU A 377 -8.33 28.35 6.26
C GLU A 377 -9.62 29.15 5.94
N GLU A 378 -10.34 28.76 4.88
CA GLU A 378 -11.61 29.37 4.52
C GLU A 378 -12.68 29.19 5.59
N LEU A 379 -12.80 27.96 6.16
CA LEU A 379 -13.72 27.67 7.26
C LEU A 379 -13.39 28.50 8.51
N SER A 380 -12.12 28.64 8.83
CA SER A 380 -11.66 29.47 9.95
C SER A 380 -12.03 30.94 9.74
N ALA A 381 -11.79 31.48 8.53
CA ALA A 381 -12.16 32.85 8.17
C ALA A 381 -13.69 33.07 8.22
N GLN A 382 -14.48 32.10 7.78
CA GLN A 382 -15.94 32.16 7.85
C GLN A 382 -16.42 32.14 9.32
N ALA A 383 -15.83 31.33 10.18
CA ALA A 383 -16.14 31.28 11.60
C ALA A 383 -15.75 32.60 12.31
N GLU A 384 -14.62 33.18 11.95
CA GLU A 384 -14.21 34.49 12.45
C GLU A 384 -15.18 35.61 12.01
N THR A 385 -15.60 35.60 10.74
CA THR A 385 -16.64 36.50 10.23
C THR A 385 -17.95 36.34 10.99
N MET A 386 -18.32 35.09 11.30
CA MET A 386 -19.54 34.82 12.11
C MET A 386 -19.40 35.38 13.53
N ASN A 387 -18.26 35.23 14.16
CA ASN A 387 -17.95 35.80 15.47
C ASN A 387 -18.02 37.36 15.43
N GLU A 388 -17.49 37.96 14.36
CA GLU A 388 -17.58 39.42 14.16
C GLU A 388 -19.04 39.90 14.03
N LEU A 389 -19.86 39.15 13.27
CA LEU A 389 -21.28 39.45 13.11
C LEU A 389 -22.02 39.33 14.47
N ILE A 390 -21.73 38.30 15.25
CA ILE A 390 -22.31 38.10 16.57
C ILE A 390 -21.84 39.18 17.56
N SER A 391 -20.59 39.62 17.45
CA SER A 391 -20.06 40.66 18.34
C SER A 391 -20.75 42.01 18.24
N LYS A 392 -21.55 42.22 17.17
CA LYS A 392 -22.43 43.41 17.03
C LYS A 392 -23.65 43.36 17.96
N PHE A 393 -23.97 42.17 18.44
CA PHE A 393 -25.07 41.99 19.40
C PHE A 393 -24.51 42.08 20.82
N ILE A 394 -25.20 42.89 21.65
CA ILE A 394 -24.89 43.01 23.07
C ILE A 394 -25.72 41.95 23.79
N LEU A 395 -25.04 40.92 24.26
CA LEU A 395 -25.67 39.78 24.90
C LEU A 395 -25.50 39.84 26.42
N GLU A 396 -26.49 39.27 27.13
CA GLU A 396 -26.43 39.12 28.59
C GLU A 396 -25.33 38.10 28.95
N LYS A 397 -24.39 38.49 29.78
CA LYS A 397 -23.36 37.56 30.25
C LYS A 397 -24.00 36.53 31.20
N LYS A 398 -23.90 35.26 30.86
CA LYS A 398 -24.28 34.15 31.75
C LYS A 398 -23.36 34.06 32.96
#